data_36f2e170f16d8f81335d060f19a7e7b0
#
_entry.id   36f2e170f16d8f81335d060f19a7e7b0
#
_cell.length_a   1.000
_cell.length_b   1.000
_cell.length_c   1.000
_cell.angle_alpha   90.00
_cell.angle_beta   90.00
_cell.angle_gamma   90.00
#
_symmetry.space_group_name_H-M   'P 1'
#
loop_
_entity.id
_entity.type
_entity.pdbx_description
1 polymer ?
#
loop_
_entity_poly.entity_id
_entity_poly.type
_entity_poly.pdbx_seq_one_letter_code
_entity_poly.pdbx_strand_id
1 'polypeptide(L)'
;MYDKYLVTGATGFLGRAVAEELVRRKAQVHALVLHDDPYINLLPKEVHTVIGDVCAENSLTDFFADADGRTCVIHCAGIVSVASRPGSRLYQVNVGGTRQLLQQMHGA
;
A
#
# COMPACT_ATOMS: atom_id res chain seq x y z
N MET A 1 9.63 -0.30 17.87
CA MET A 1 9.31 -1.15 16.74
C MET A 1 7.81 -1.37 16.65
N TYR A 2 7.28 -1.47 15.44
CA TYR A 2 5.85 -1.68 15.22
C TYR A 2 5.54 -3.17 15.14
N ASP A 3 4.30 -3.54 15.51
CA ASP A 3 3.87 -4.93 15.45
C ASP A 3 3.42 -5.33 14.05
N LYS A 4 2.88 -4.37 13.29
CA LYS A 4 2.32 -4.61 11.96
C LYS A 4 2.71 -3.49 11.02
N TYR A 5 2.97 -3.86 9.77
CA TYR A 5 3.28 -2.91 8.71
C TYR A 5 2.25 -3.04 7.58
N LEU A 6 1.64 -1.93 7.21
CA LEU A 6 0.72 -1.85 6.09
C LEU A 6 1.47 -1.16 4.94
N VAL A 7 1.64 -1.87 3.83
CA VAL A 7 2.44 -1.38 2.69
C VAL A 7 1.54 -1.19 1.49
N THR A 8 1.56 0.01 0.90
CA THR A 8 0.94 0.25 -0.40
C THR A 8 2.02 0.24 -1.47
N GLY A 9 1.64 -0.10 -2.70
CA GLY A 9 2.62 -0.17 -3.79
C GLY A 9 3.63 -1.30 -3.62
N ALA A 10 3.26 -2.37 -2.91
CA ALA A 10 4.17 -3.46 -2.58
C ALA A 10 4.63 -4.27 -3.80
N THR A 11 3.89 -4.21 -4.92
CA THR A 11 4.28 -4.90 -6.16
C THR A 11 5.23 -4.06 -7.02
N GLY A 12 5.42 -2.78 -6.69
CA GLY A 12 6.39 -1.92 -7.35
C GLY A 12 7.81 -2.22 -6.88
N PHE A 13 8.78 -1.58 -7.54
CA PHE A 13 10.19 -1.82 -7.27
C PHE A 13 10.56 -1.54 -5.81
N LEU A 14 10.25 -0.34 -5.33
CA LEU A 14 10.58 0.06 -3.95
C LEU A 14 9.72 -0.69 -2.93
N GLY A 15 8.42 -0.74 -3.16
CA GLY A 15 7.49 -1.37 -2.22
C GLY A 15 7.77 -2.85 -2.02
N ARG A 16 8.14 -3.56 -3.10
CA ARG A 16 8.50 -4.97 -3.00
C ARG A 16 9.77 -5.16 -2.18
N ALA A 17 10.78 -4.32 -2.40
CA ALA A 17 12.02 -4.38 -1.62
C ALA A 17 11.75 -4.14 -0.13
N VAL A 18 10.87 -3.18 0.19
CA VAL A 18 10.45 -2.91 1.58
C VAL A 18 9.74 -4.12 2.17
N ALA A 19 8.78 -4.71 1.44
CA ALA A 19 8.04 -5.88 1.92
C ALA A 19 8.97 -7.07 2.16
N GLU A 20 9.90 -7.32 1.25
CA GLU A 20 10.87 -8.41 1.39
C GLU A 20 11.77 -8.21 2.61
N GLU A 21 12.23 -6.99 2.85
CA GLU A 21 13.08 -6.69 4.00
C GLU A 21 12.31 -6.87 5.32
N LEU A 22 11.05 -6.42 5.38
CA LEU A 22 10.22 -6.58 6.57
C LEU A 22 9.93 -8.05 6.87
N VAL A 23 9.68 -8.85 5.85
CA VAL A 23 9.49 -10.31 6.01
C VAL A 23 10.77 -10.95 6.53
N ARG A 24 11.92 -10.55 5.99
CA ARG A 24 13.22 -11.04 6.44
C ARG A 24 13.44 -10.75 7.93
N ARG A 25 12.93 -9.62 8.41
CA ARG A 25 13.00 -9.22 9.82
C ARG A 25 11.88 -9.83 10.66
N LYS A 26 11.08 -10.72 10.08
CA LYS A 26 9.97 -11.42 10.73
C LYS A 26 8.86 -10.49 11.22
N ALA A 27 8.71 -9.34 10.56
CA ALA A 27 7.60 -8.43 10.82
C ALA A 27 6.33 -8.95 10.17
N GLN A 28 5.19 -8.59 10.73
CA GLN A 28 3.89 -8.85 10.12
C GLN A 28 3.63 -7.80 9.04
N VAL A 29 3.41 -8.24 7.80
CA VAL A 29 3.27 -7.36 6.64
C VAL A 29 1.94 -7.61 5.95
N HIS A 30 1.15 -6.57 5.77
CA HIS A 30 -0.06 -6.57 4.96
C HIS A 30 0.15 -5.63 3.79
N ALA A 31 -0.14 -6.08 2.58
CA ALA A 31 0.07 -5.31 1.36
C ALA A 31 -1.26 -5.05 0.66
N LEU A 32 -1.49 -3.80 0.31
CA LEU A 32 -2.65 -3.42 -0.51
C LEU A 32 -2.26 -3.61 -1.97
N VAL A 33 -3.03 -4.42 -2.71
CA VAL A 33 -2.76 -4.74 -4.11
C VAL A 33 -4.03 -4.56 -4.93
N LEU A 34 -3.87 -4.17 -6.21
CA LEU A 34 -4.99 -4.14 -7.15
C LEU A 34 -5.36 -5.57 -7.55
N HIS A 35 -6.66 -5.82 -7.79
CA HIS A 35 -7.14 -7.17 -8.09
C HIS A 35 -6.58 -7.75 -9.40
N ASP A 36 -6.18 -6.90 -10.33
CA ASP A 36 -5.64 -7.31 -11.63
C ASP A 36 -4.12 -7.13 -11.74
N ASP A 37 -3.45 -6.93 -10.62
CA ASP A 37 -2.00 -6.72 -10.60
C ASP A 37 -1.28 -8.03 -10.97
N PRO A 38 -0.52 -8.04 -12.08
CA PRO A 38 0.14 -9.26 -12.53
C PRO A 38 1.34 -9.67 -11.66
N TYR A 39 1.78 -8.80 -10.76
CA TYR A 39 2.98 -9.02 -9.96
C TYR A 39 2.70 -9.46 -8.52
N ILE A 40 1.44 -9.75 -8.19
CA ILE A 40 1.07 -10.19 -6.83
C ILE A 40 1.88 -11.43 -6.43
N ASN A 41 2.08 -12.36 -7.35
CA ASN A 41 2.80 -13.61 -7.09
C ASN A 41 4.30 -13.42 -6.84
N LEU A 42 4.85 -12.24 -7.11
CA LEU A 42 6.26 -11.94 -6.82
C LEU A 42 6.49 -11.55 -5.37
N LEU A 43 5.42 -11.27 -4.62
CA LEU A 43 5.54 -10.96 -3.20
C LEU A 43 5.89 -12.22 -2.40
N PRO A 44 6.65 -12.10 -1.30
CA PRO A 44 6.86 -13.23 -0.40
C PRO A 44 5.54 -13.82 0.07
N LYS A 45 5.48 -15.12 0.23
CA LYS A 45 4.24 -15.81 0.66
C LYS A 45 3.78 -15.40 2.05
N GLU A 46 4.71 -14.90 2.87
CA GLU A 46 4.42 -14.43 4.23
C GLU A 46 3.65 -13.10 4.25
N VAL A 47 3.64 -12.38 3.14
CA VAL A 47 2.89 -11.13 3.03
C VAL A 47 1.41 -11.45 2.89
N HIS A 48 0.59 -10.85 3.76
CA HIS A 48 -0.86 -10.94 3.65
C HIS A 48 -1.34 -9.87 2.66
N THR A 49 -1.90 -10.29 1.53
CA THR A 49 -2.39 -9.36 0.51
C THR A 49 -3.85 -9.00 0.75
N VAL A 50 -4.15 -7.70 0.59
CA VAL A 50 -5.52 -7.18 0.68
C VAL A 50 -5.81 -6.52 -0.66
N ILE A 51 -6.90 -6.92 -1.31
CA ILE A 51 -7.28 -6.36 -2.60
C ILE A 51 -7.96 -5.03 -2.38
N GLY A 52 -7.48 -3.98 -3.05
CA GLY A 52 -8.07 -2.67 -2.96
C GLY A 52 -7.32 -1.62 -3.77
N ASP A 53 -7.86 -0.40 -3.79
CA ASP A 53 -7.29 0.73 -4.53
C ASP A 53 -7.25 1.94 -3.59
N VAL A 54 -6.08 2.60 -3.48
CA VAL A 54 -5.93 3.79 -2.63
C VAL A 54 -6.86 4.94 -3.04
N CYS A 55 -7.33 4.93 -4.29
CA CYS A 55 -8.27 5.94 -4.79
C CYS A 55 -9.72 5.66 -4.38
N ALA A 56 -10.03 4.47 -3.86
CA ALA A 56 -11.39 4.08 -3.49
C ALA A 56 -11.49 3.97 -1.98
N GLU A 57 -12.29 4.85 -1.38
CA GLU A 57 -12.41 4.95 0.08
C GLU A 57 -12.78 3.62 0.72
N ASN A 58 -13.77 2.91 0.15
CA ASN A 58 -14.24 1.65 0.71
C ASN A 58 -13.21 0.52 0.61
N SER A 59 -12.26 0.63 -0.31
CA SER A 59 -11.20 -0.38 -0.48
C SER A 59 -10.25 -0.44 0.71
N LEU A 60 -10.14 0.64 1.47
CA LEU A 60 -9.17 0.74 2.56
C LEU A 60 -9.70 0.18 3.87
N THR A 61 -11.00 -0.10 3.97
CA THR A 61 -11.62 -0.57 5.21
C THR A 61 -10.97 -1.87 5.70
N ASP A 62 -10.86 -2.87 4.84
CA ASP A 62 -10.26 -4.16 5.21
C ASP A 62 -8.76 -4.02 5.48
N PHE A 63 -8.09 -3.14 4.72
CA PHE A 63 -6.66 -2.90 4.88
C PHE A 63 -6.34 -2.36 6.27
N PHE A 64 -7.22 -1.52 6.82
CA PHE A 64 -7.03 -0.91 8.14
C PHE A 64 -7.84 -1.59 9.25
N ALA A 65 -8.47 -2.73 8.97
CA ALA A 65 -9.42 -3.36 9.91
C ALA A 65 -8.84 -3.58 11.31
N ASP A 66 -7.58 -4.01 11.37
CA ASP A 66 -6.91 -4.31 12.64
C ASP A 66 -5.81 -3.30 12.99
N ALA A 67 -5.82 -2.13 12.36
CA ALA A 67 -4.79 -1.11 12.61
C ALA A 67 -4.98 -0.48 13.99
N ASP A 68 -3.87 -0.23 14.66
CA ASP A 68 -3.84 0.39 15.98
C ASP A 68 -2.58 1.27 16.13
N GLY A 69 -2.30 1.72 17.35
CA GLY A 69 -1.15 2.58 17.62
C GLY A 69 0.20 1.91 17.42
N ARG A 70 0.25 0.59 17.19
CA ARG A 70 1.47 -0.15 16.90
C ARG A 70 1.56 -0.58 15.45
N THR A 71 0.78 0.04 14.58
CA THR A 71 0.77 -0.21 13.13
C THR A 71 1.51 0.92 12.42
N CYS A 72 2.43 0.55 11.54
CA CYS A 72 3.16 1.49 10.70
C CYS A 72 2.67 1.37 9.26
N VAL A 73 2.38 2.49 8.61
CA VAL A 73 1.99 2.52 7.19
C VAL A 73 3.17 3.01 6.36
N ILE A 74 3.54 2.22 5.36
CA ILE A 74 4.57 2.60 4.39
C ILE A 74 3.90 2.75 3.03
N HIS A 75 3.82 4.00 2.56
CA HIS A 75 3.06 4.34 1.36
C HIS A 75 4.00 4.48 0.17
N CYS A 76 4.05 3.45 -0.67
CA CYS A 76 4.86 3.43 -1.89
C CYS A 76 4.00 3.47 -3.15
N ALA A 77 2.67 3.49 -3.03
CA ALA A 77 1.78 3.55 -4.18
C ALA A 77 1.88 4.90 -4.85
N GLY A 78 1.98 4.90 -6.17
CA GLY A 78 2.04 6.11 -6.96
C GLY A 78 2.25 5.78 -8.42
N ILE A 79 2.07 6.78 -9.27
CA ILE A 79 2.28 6.66 -10.72
C ILE A 79 3.44 7.57 -11.09
N VAL A 80 4.42 7.01 -11.81
CA VAL A 80 5.51 7.78 -12.39
C VAL A 80 5.15 8.12 -13.82
N SER A 81 5.30 9.39 -14.19
CA SER A 81 5.02 9.85 -15.55
C SER A 81 6.22 10.62 -16.07
N VAL A 82 6.58 10.35 -17.34
CA VAL A 82 7.60 11.10 -18.05
C VAL A 82 6.99 12.13 -19.01
N ALA A 83 5.67 12.26 -19.01
CA ALA A 83 4.97 13.23 -19.85
C ALA A 83 5.19 14.64 -19.32
N SER A 84 5.16 15.63 -20.23
CA SER A 84 5.33 17.04 -19.85
C SER A 84 4.14 17.59 -19.04
N ARG A 85 2.98 16.91 -19.14
CA ARG A 85 1.79 17.24 -18.35
C ARG A 85 1.29 15.98 -17.66
N PRO A 86 1.15 15.98 -16.33
CA PRO A 86 0.57 14.86 -15.63
C PRO A 86 -0.90 14.66 -16.01
N GLY A 87 -1.30 13.42 -16.21
CA GLY A 87 -2.70 13.07 -16.45
C GLY A 87 -3.52 13.07 -15.17
N SER A 88 -4.84 13.03 -15.32
CA SER A 88 -5.76 12.98 -14.16
C SER A 88 -5.53 11.74 -13.30
N ARG A 89 -5.17 10.61 -13.92
CA ARG A 89 -4.89 9.39 -13.16
C ARG A 89 -3.68 9.55 -12.24
N LEU A 90 -2.63 10.25 -12.72
CA LEU A 90 -1.46 10.55 -11.88
C LEU A 90 -1.87 11.34 -10.64
N TYR A 91 -2.68 12.38 -10.82
CA TYR A 91 -3.18 13.19 -9.71
C TYR A 91 -4.03 12.35 -8.76
N GLN A 92 -4.98 11.55 -9.28
CA GLN A 92 -5.86 10.73 -8.46
C GLN A 92 -5.09 9.75 -7.59
N VAL A 93 -4.06 9.10 -8.13
CA VAL A 93 -3.27 8.13 -7.36
C VAL A 93 -2.32 8.85 -6.41
N ASN A 94 -1.56 9.82 -6.89
CA ASN A 94 -0.47 10.41 -6.10
C ASN A 94 -0.95 11.45 -5.08
N VAL A 95 -2.07 12.11 -5.33
CA VAL A 95 -2.65 13.10 -4.41
C VAL A 95 -3.91 12.54 -3.76
N GLY A 96 -4.88 12.13 -4.55
CA GLY A 96 -6.15 11.62 -4.05
C GLY A 96 -5.99 10.36 -3.22
N GLY A 97 -5.19 9.40 -3.71
CA GLY A 97 -4.94 8.15 -2.99
C GLY A 97 -4.22 8.38 -1.67
N THR A 98 -3.22 9.26 -1.65
CA THR A 98 -2.52 9.61 -0.42
C THR A 98 -3.46 10.28 0.58
N ARG A 99 -4.35 11.15 0.10
CA ARG A 99 -5.36 11.81 0.94
C ARG A 99 -6.30 10.80 1.57
N GLN A 100 -6.79 9.83 0.80
CA GLN A 100 -7.66 8.76 1.31
C GLN A 100 -6.96 7.95 2.38
N LEU A 101 -5.69 7.59 2.14
CA LEU A 101 -4.90 6.83 3.08
C LEU A 101 -4.74 7.57 4.41
N LEU A 102 -4.43 8.86 4.36
CA LEU A 102 -4.26 9.68 5.56
C LEU A 102 -5.57 9.79 6.34
N GLN A 103 -6.71 9.90 5.66
CA GLN A 103 -8.02 9.95 6.33
C GLN A 103 -8.30 8.65 7.08
N GLN A 104 -7.99 7.50 6.49
CA GLN A 104 -8.16 6.19 7.14
C GLN A 104 -7.24 6.05 8.35
N MET A 105 -5.99 6.50 8.23
CA MET A 105 -5.04 6.47 9.33
C MET A 105 -5.52 7.29 10.52
N HIS A 106 -6.10 8.45 10.25
CA HIS A 106 -6.63 9.33 11.29
C HIS A 106 -7.76 8.68 12.07
N GLY A 107 -8.57 7.85 11.41
CA GLY A 107 -9.69 7.15 12.02
C GLY A 107 -9.33 5.84 12.72
N ALA A 108 -8.08 5.38 12.58
CA ALA A 108 -7.66 4.07 13.09
C ALA A 108 -7.22 4.10 14.56
#